data_6bab2088dbd130ca3aba47c27ca36da0
#
_entry.id   6bab2088dbd130ca3aba47c27ca36da0
#
_cell.length_a   1.000
_cell.length_b   1.000
_cell.length_c   1.000
_cell.angle_alpha   90.00
_cell.angle_beta   90.00
_cell.angle_gamma   90.00
#
_symmetry.space_group_name_H-M   'P 1'
#
loop_
_entity.id
_entity.type
_entity.pdbx_description
1 polymer ?
#
loop_
_entity_poly.entity_id
_entity_poly.type
_entity_poly.pdbx_seq_one_letter_code
_entity_poly.pdbx_strand_id
1 'polypeptide(L)'
;MATEPPKEAVLSERRGEVEWLTINRPERKNALNENVVAALIAGVSAAMDDPSVKAIVITGAGDTAFCAGADLNRTAEGTPFGLSPADPTHFIVGLFKLLERCRVPVIARINGHALAGGFGLACACDMAIAADDATLGTTEVLIGLFPMMILPYLLRTGPHRKVLEMCITGARISAREALELNLVNYVVPRGELDEKLEWLLSRILDKSPTAIRLGKMGFHALRDMTLDQAFEYGQLMLRIMAQSEDAKEGMQAFINKKKPEWSGK
;
A
#
# COMPACT_ATOMS: atom_id res chain seq x y z
N MET A 1 -40.37 -3.60 6.87
CA MET A 1 -39.10 -3.08 7.40
C MET A 1 -38.17 -2.87 6.22
N ALA A 2 -37.83 -1.63 5.92
CA ALA A 2 -36.86 -1.35 4.88
C ALA A 2 -35.51 -1.88 5.38
N THR A 3 -34.91 -2.84 4.69
CA THR A 3 -33.54 -3.29 4.95
C THR A 3 -32.60 -2.13 4.61
N GLU A 4 -31.84 -1.65 5.59
CA GLU A 4 -30.75 -0.71 5.29
C GLU A 4 -29.90 -1.26 4.14
N PRO A 5 -29.49 -0.41 3.18
CA PRO A 5 -28.59 -0.86 2.12
C PRO A 5 -27.32 -1.45 2.75
N PRO A 6 -26.75 -2.50 2.15
CA PRO A 6 -25.54 -3.12 2.68
C PRO A 6 -24.44 -2.06 2.80
N LYS A 7 -23.84 -1.97 3.98
CA LYS A 7 -22.76 -1.04 4.27
C LYS A 7 -21.58 -1.29 3.33
N GLU A 8 -21.11 -0.25 2.64
CA GLU A 8 -19.94 -0.37 1.76
C GLU A 8 -18.71 -0.87 2.54
N ALA A 9 -18.08 -1.92 2.03
CA ALA A 9 -16.94 -2.57 2.67
C ALA A 9 -15.67 -1.70 2.63
N VAL A 10 -15.56 -0.84 1.62
CA VAL A 10 -14.52 0.18 1.46
C VAL A 10 -15.20 1.47 1.02
N LEU A 11 -14.90 2.55 1.69
CA LEU A 11 -15.32 3.89 1.27
C LEU A 11 -14.24 4.45 0.33
N SER A 12 -14.66 4.93 -0.83
CA SER A 12 -13.81 5.61 -1.81
C SER A 12 -14.16 7.09 -1.82
N GLU A 13 -13.19 7.93 -1.54
CA GLU A 13 -13.37 9.39 -1.44
C GLU A 13 -12.25 10.11 -2.17
N ARG A 14 -12.63 11.02 -3.07
CA ARG A 14 -11.70 11.89 -3.76
C ARG A 14 -11.43 13.16 -2.94
N ARG A 15 -10.18 13.40 -2.57
CA ARG A 15 -9.72 14.63 -1.92
C ARG A 15 -8.66 15.31 -2.79
N GLY A 16 -9.09 16.25 -3.63
CA GLY A 16 -8.23 16.89 -4.63
C GLY A 16 -7.64 15.87 -5.62
N GLU A 17 -6.32 15.73 -5.65
CA GLU A 17 -5.59 14.81 -6.52
C GLU A 17 -5.29 13.46 -5.84
N VAL A 18 -5.90 13.18 -4.67
CA VAL A 18 -5.66 11.99 -3.85
C VAL A 18 -6.93 11.16 -3.73
N GLU A 19 -6.85 9.88 -4.05
CA GLU A 19 -7.91 8.90 -3.80
C GLU A 19 -7.74 8.26 -2.43
N TRP A 20 -8.77 8.31 -1.60
CA TRP A 20 -8.79 7.68 -0.28
C TRP A 20 -9.64 6.42 -0.31
N LEU A 21 -9.05 5.31 0.09
CA LEU A 21 -9.69 4.01 0.22
C LEU A 21 -9.70 3.61 1.70
N THR A 22 -10.86 3.72 2.33
CA THR A 22 -11.02 3.43 3.75
C THR A 22 -11.72 2.10 3.94
N ILE A 23 -11.03 1.10 4.49
CA ILE A 23 -11.64 -0.19 4.88
C ILE A 23 -12.67 0.09 5.96
N ASN A 24 -13.96 -0.17 5.68
CA ASN A 24 -15.07 0.29 6.51
C ASN A 24 -15.79 -0.85 7.24
N ARG A 25 -15.03 -1.57 8.07
CA ARG A 25 -15.51 -2.66 8.93
C ARG A 25 -14.94 -2.55 10.36
N PRO A 26 -15.11 -1.38 11.04
CA PRO A 26 -14.48 -1.17 12.36
C PRO A 26 -14.94 -2.21 13.40
N GLU A 27 -16.19 -2.70 13.33
CA GLU A 27 -16.74 -3.75 14.18
C GLU A 27 -16.02 -5.11 13.99
N ARG A 28 -15.33 -5.30 12.89
CA ARG A 28 -14.48 -6.45 12.55
C ARG A 28 -13.00 -6.08 12.51
N LYS A 29 -12.62 -4.96 13.14
CA LYS A 29 -11.24 -4.43 13.12
C LYS A 29 -10.66 -4.33 11.70
N ASN A 30 -11.51 -3.96 10.75
CA ASN A 30 -11.18 -3.81 9.33
C ASN A 30 -10.57 -5.06 8.68
N ALA A 31 -11.03 -6.26 9.10
CA ALA A 31 -10.56 -7.53 8.55
C ALA A 31 -10.92 -7.69 7.07
N LEU A 32 -9.99 -8.32 6.34
CA LEU A 32 -10.06 -8.55 4.90
C LEU A 32 -10.92 -9.79 4.60
N ASN A 33 -11.93 -9.60 3.78
CA ASN A 33 -12.68 -10.65 3.12
C ASN A 33 -12.72 -10.36 1.60
N GLU A 34 -13.31 -11.23 0.82
CA GLU A 34 -13.40 -11.07 -0.64
C GLU A 34 -14.02 -9.73 -1.06
N ASN A 35 -15.09 -9.28 -0.38
CA ASN A 35 -15.76 -8.02 -0.69
C ASN A 35 -14.83 -6.80 -0.44
N VAL A 36 -14.09 -6.79 0.68
CA VAL A 36 -13.10 -5.74 0.96
C VAL A 36 -12.01 -5.71 -0.09
N VAL A 37 -11.47 -6.89 -0.41
CA VAL A 37 -10.36 -6.99 -1.38
C VAL A 37 -10.82 -6.63 -2.78
N ALA A 38 -12.01 -7.09 -3.21
CA ALA A 38 -12.60 -6.70 -4.49
C ALA A 38 -12.83 -5.19 -4.59
N ALA A 39 -13.34 -4.56 -3.52
CA ALA A 39 -13.54 -3.12 -3.46
C ALA A 39 -12.22 -2.33 -3.49
N LEU A 40 -11.17 -2.80 -2.77
CA LEU A 40 -9.84 -2.21 -2.84
C LEU A 40 -9.24 -2.33 -4.26
N ILE A 41 -9.38 -3.50 -4.91
CA ILE A 41 -8.92 -3.71 -6.29
C ILE A 41 -9.64 -2.73 -7.24
N ALA A 42 -10.96 -2.60 -7.10
CA ALA A 42 -11.75 -1.69 -7.93
C ALA A 42 -11.32 -0.23 -7.71
N GLY A 43 -11.16 0.21 -6.45
CA GLY A 43 -10.73 1.57 -6.12
C GLY A 43 -9.32 1.89 -6.61
N VAL A 44 -8.36 0.99 -6.41
CA VAL A 44 -6.98 1.15 -6.93
C VAL A 44 -6.98 1.19 -8.46
N SER A 45 -7.73 0.31 -9.12
CA SER A 45 -7.80 0.28 -10.59
C SER A 45 -8.41 1.57 -11.14
N ALA A 46 -9.52 2.02 -10.58
CA ALA A 46 -10.15 3.29 -10.98
C ALA A 46 -9.21 4.49 -10.79
N ALA A 47 -8.49 4.53 -9.67
CA ALA A 47 -7.48 5.56 -9.41
C ALA A 47 -6.30 5.53 -10.39
N MET A 48 -5.89 4.33 -10.84
CA MET A 48 -4.85 4.19 -11.87
C MET A 48 -5.29 4.67 -13.26
N ASP A 49 -6.58 4.55 -13.56
CA ASP A 49 -7.15 4.93 -14.87
C ASP A 49 -7.53 6.42 -14.93
N ASP A 50 -7.62 7.10 -13.78
CA ASP A 50 -7.86 8.54 -13.72
C ASP A 50 -6.54 9.33 -13.69
N PRO A 51 -6.18 10.06 -14.77
CA PRO A 51 -4.94 10.83 -14.83
C PRO A 51 -4.87 11.99 -13.84
N SER A 52 -6.00 12.39 -13.25
CA SER A 52 -6.04 13.43 -12.23
C SER A 52 -5.70 12.89 -10.81
N VAL A 53 -5.59 11.56 -10.63
CA VAL A 53 -5.12 10.95 -9.38
C VAL A 53 -3.59 10.91 -9.37
N LYS A 54 -2.99 11.52 -8.36
CA LYS A 54 -1.53 11.54 -8.16
C LYS A 54 -1.05 10.74 -6.96
N ALA A 55 -1.94 10.35 -6.06
CA ALA A 55 -1.64 9.49 -4.92
C ALA A 55 -2.89 8.71 -4.47
N ILE A 56 -2.67 7.57 -3.85
CA ILE A 56 -3.71 6.75 -3.21
C ILE A 56 -3.36 6.63 -1.73
N VAL A 57 -4.33 6.82 -0.84
CA VAL A 57 -4.20 6.56 0.59
C VAL A 57 -5.10 5.40 0.97
N ILE A 58 -4.54 4.37 1.60
CA ILE A 58 -5.29 3.26 2.19
C ILE A 58 -5.27 3.41 3.70
N THR A 59 -6.45 3.33 4.34
CA THR A 59 -6.60 3.42 5.80
C THR A 59 -7.74 2.54 6.30
N GLY A 60 -7.91 2.43 7.62
CA GLY A 60 -9.04 1.76 8.25
C GLY A 60 -10.02 2.74 8.87
N ALA A 61 -11.31 2.43 8.89
CA ALA A 61 -12.32 3.19 9.62
C ALA A 61 -12.13 3.04 11.14
N GLY A 62 -12.45 4.09 11.88
CA GLY A 62 -12.27 4.14 13.33
C GLY A 62 -10.81 4.35 13.74
N ASP A 63 -10.51 4.07 15.00
CA ASP A 63 -9.21 4.37 15.63
C ASP A 63 -8.48 3.14 16.19
N THR A 64 -9.14 1.97 16.17
CA THR A 64 -8.60 0.76 16.79
C THR A 64 -7.65 -0.01 15.88
N ALA A 65 -8.00 -0.12 14.58
CA ALA A 65 -7.22 -0.93 13.65
C ALA A 65 -7.18 -0.31 12.25
N PHE A 66 -6.01 -0.31 11.67
CA PHE A 66 -5.85 -0.18 10.23
C PHE A 66 -6.47 -1.41 9.55
N CYS A 67 -5.97 -2.61 9.89
CA CYS A 67 -6.50 -3.87 9.42
C CYS A 67 -5.95 -5.02 10.28
N ALA A 68 -6.84 -5.89 10.78
CA ALA A 68 -6.47 -7.03 11.64
C ALA A 68 -6.13 -8.32 10.87
N GLY A 69 -6.04 -8.27 9.53
CA GLY A 69 -5.77 -9.42 8.68
C GLY A 69 -7.01 -10.07 8.10
N ALA A 70 -6.94 -11.37 7.75
CA ALA A 70 -8.05 -12.08 7.14
C ALA A 70 -9.25 -12.23 8.09
N ASP A 71 -10.46 -12.08 7.55
CA ASP A 71 -11.69 -12.42 8.28
C ASP A 71 -11.77 -13.95 8.40
N LEU A 72 -11.63 -14.46 9.63
CA LEU A 72 -11.59 -15.89 9.91
C LEU A 72 -12.99 -16.53 10.01
N ASN A 73 -14.07 -15.75 9.84
CA ASN A 73 -15.40 -16.33 9.82
C ASN A 73 -15.52 -17.26 8.61
N ARG A 74 -16.09 -18.45 8.83
CA ARG A 74 -16.40 -19.39 7.76
C ARG A 74 -17.40 -18.75 6.81
N THR A 75 -17.07 -18.69 5.53
CA THR A 75 -18.05 -18.43 4.46
C THR A 75 -18.89 -19.70 4.25
N ALA A 76 -20.02 -19.56 3.59
CA ALA A 76 -20.85 -20.72 3.18
C ALA A 76 -20.07 -21.75 2.31
N GLU A 77 -18.96 -21.33 1.72
CA GLU A 77 -18.13 -22.09 0.77
C GLU A 77 -16.87 -22.74 1.40
N GLY A 78 -16.61 -22.56 2.70
CA GLY A 78 -15.49 -23.23 3.37
C GLY A 78 -14.58 -22.37 4.22
N THR A 79 -13.28 -22.67 4.25
CA THR A 79 -12.27 -21.90 5.02
C THR A 79 -11.84 -20.65 4.25
N PRO A 80 -11.50 -19.54 4.94
CA PRO A 80 -11.06 -18.29 4.30
C PRO A 80 -9.72 -18.44 3.52
N PHE A 81 -9.08 -19.60 3.58
CA PHE A 81 -7.82 -19.92 2.89
C PHE A 81 -8.00 -21.03 1.86
N GLY A 82 -9.25 -21.44 1.58
CA GLY A 82 -9.54 -22.43 0.54
C GLY A 82 -9.22 -21.88 -0.86
N LEU A 83 -8.64 -22.74 -1.71
CA LEU A 83 -8.44 -22.45 -3.13
C LEU A 83 -9.39 -23.31 -3.94
N SER A 84 -10.04 -22.70 -4.94
CA SER A 84 -10.78 -23.46 -5.94
C SER A 84 -9.79 -24.09 -6.93
N PRO A 85 -9.94 -25.38 -7.28
CA PRO A 85 -9.14 -25.96 -8.37
C PRO A 85 -9.32 -25.24 -9.71
N ALA A 86 -10.49 -24.59 -9.92
CA ALA A 86 -10.78 -23.81 -11.11
C ALA A 86 -10.12 -22.41 -11.09
N ASP A 87 -9.89 -21.85 -9.88
CA ASP A 87 -9.12 -20.62 -9.69
C ASP A 87 -8.18 -20.80 -8.48
N PRO A 88 -6.93 -21.22 -8.73
CA PRO A 88 -5.96 -21.49 -7.68
C PRO A 88 -5.32 -20.23 -7.10
N THR A 89 -5.74 -19.03 -7.54
CA THR A 89 -5.20 -17.77 -7.04
C THR A 89 -6.04 -17.25 -5.88
N HIS A 90 -5.45 -17.15 -4.70
CA HIS A 90 -6.13 -16.54 -3.56
C HIS A 90 -6.42 -15.05 -3.82
N PHE A 91 -7.63 -14.58 -3.50
CA PHE A 91 -8.12 -13.23 -3.81
C PHE A 91 -7.15 -12.10 -3.35
N ILE A 92 -6.49 -12.24 -2.20
CA ILE A 92 -5.57 -11.23 -1.69
C ILE A 92 -4.30 -11.08 -2.54
N VAL A 93 -3.88 -12.15 -3.23
CA VAL A 93 -2.71 -12.11 -4.12
C VAL A 93 -2.97 -11.20 -5.31
N GLY A 94 -4.21 -11.16 -5.79
CA GLY A 94 -4.63 -10.21 -6.84
C GLY A 94 -4.42 -8.75 -6.42
N LEU A 95 -4.83 -8.40 -5.19
CA LEU A 95 -4.60 -7.07 -4.64
C LEU A 95 -3.10 -6.73 -4.54
N PHE A 96 -2.30 -7.64 -4.00
CA PHE A 96 -0.87 -7.42 -3.84
C PHE A 96 -0.17 -7.22 -5.19
N LYS A 97 -0.48 -8.07 -6.19
CA LYS A 97 0.05 -7.89 -7.56
C LYS A 97 -0.39 -6.57 -8.20
N LEU A 98 -1.61 -6.10 -7.90
CA LEU A 98 -2.09 -4.82 -8.38
C LEU A 98 -1.33 -3.66 -7.73
N LEU A 99 -1.12 -3.68 -6.40
CA LEU A 99 -0.35 -2.64 -5.69
C LEU A 99 1.09 -2.54 -6.22
N GLU A 100 1.75 -3.66 -6.49
CA GLU A 100 3.09 -3.69 -7.09
C GLU A 100 3.12 -3.05 -8.50
N ARG A 101 2.08 -3.29 -9.30
CA ARG A 101 1.93 -2.71 -10.65
C ARG A 101 1.31 -1.32 -10.66
N CYS A 102 0.84 -0.85 -9.52
CA CYS A 102 0.18 0.44 -9.42
C CYS A 102 1.15 1.55 -9.78
N ARG A 103 0.78 2.35 -10.78
CA ARG A 103 1.60 3.45 -11.30
C ARG A 103 1.54 4.72 -10.44
N VAL A 104 0.54 4.77 -9.56
CA VAL A 104 0.31 5.88 -8.63
C VAL A 104 0.91 5.50 -7.27
N PRO A 105 1.57 6.42 -6.54
CA PRO A 105 2.05 6.17 -5.20
C PRO A 105 0.90 5.78 -4.26
N VAL A 106 1.10 4.70 -3.50
CA VAL A 106 0.14 4.19 -2.52
C VAL A 106 0.72 4.36 -1.12
N ILE A 107 0.00 5.04 -0.23
CA ILE A 107 0.42 5.33 1.13
C ILE A 107 -0.51 4.61 2.11
N ALA A 108 0.06 3.81 3.02
CA ALA A 108 -0.66 3.27 4.16
C ALA A 108 -0.71 4.33 5.28
N ARG A 109 -1.92 4.79 5.62
CA ARG A 109 -2.17 5.59 6.80
C ARG A 109 -2.63 4.67 7.92
N ILE A 110 -1.68 4.24 8.76
CA ILE A 110 -1.90 3.23 9.81
C ILE A 110 -2.44 3.93 11.06
N ASN A 111 -3.78 4.02 11.13
CA ASN A 111 -4.53 4.67 12.20
C ASN A 111 -4.74 3.79 13.45
N GLY A 112 -4.20 2.57 13.46
CA GLY A 112 -4.32 1.60 14.54
C GLY A 112 -3.57 0.33 14.21
N HIS A 113 -3.92 -0.78 14.85
CA HIS A 113 -3.20 -2.04 14.68
C HIS A 113 -3.20 -2.54 13.23
N ALA A 114 -2.04 -2.94 12.73
CA ALA A 114 -1.84 -3.60 11.43
C ALA A 114 -1.30 -5.01 11.67
N LEU A 115 -2.16 -6.03 11.59
CA LEU A 115 -1.81 -7.39 11.97
C LEU A 115 -2.05 -8.38 10.82
N ALA A 116 -1.24 -9.43 10.77
CA ALA A 116 -1.35 -10.50 9.78
C ALA A 116 -1.44 -9.94 8.34
N GLY A 117 -2.48 -10.32 7.57
CA GLY A 117 -2.73 -9.78 6.23
C GLY A 117 -2.81 -8.25 6.16
N GLY A 118 -3.22 -7.57 7.26
CA GLY A 118 -3.22 -6.12 7.36
C GLY A 118 -1.82 -5.52 7.43
N PHE A 119 -0.91 -6.20 8.11
CA PHE A 119 0.51 -5.82 8.09
C PHE A 119 1.13 -6.04 6.70
N GLY A 120 0.76 -7.16 6.04
CA GLY A 120 1.14 -7.39 4.65
C GLY A 120 0.62 -6.30 3.70
N LEU A 121 -0.61 -5.83 3.89
CA LEU A 121 -1.18 -4.73 3.11
C LEU A 121 -0.38 -3.42 3.32
N ALA A 122 0.00 -3.11 4.56
CA ALA A 122 0.83 -1.95 4.85
C ALA A 122 2.21 -2.05 4.17
N CYS A 123 2.85 -3.23 4.22
CA CYS A 123 4.15 -3.48 3.55
C CYS A 123 4.05 -3.52 2.02
N ALA A 124 2.87 -3.77 1.45
CA ALA A 124 2.63 -3.73 0.02
C ALA A 124 2.40 -2.30 -0.52
N CYS A 125 2.11 -1.34 0.35
CA CYS A 125 2.09 0.08 -0.01
C CYS A 125 3.52 0.62 -0.19
N ASP A 126 3.68 1.67 -0.98
CA ASP A 126 4.99 2.27 -1.25
C ASP A 126 5.57 2.99 -0.04
N MET A 127 4.70 3.57 0.78
CA MET A 127 5.04 4.30 2.00
C MET A 127 4.02 4.03 3.09
N ALA A 128 4.45 4.18 4.34
CA ALA A 128 3.57 4.00 5.48
C ALA A 128 3.85 5.05 6.56
N ILE A 129 2.77 5.61 7.12
CA ILE A 129 2.78 6.48 8.29
C ILE A 129 1.93 5.81 9.36
N ALA A 130 2.43 5.67 10.58
CA ALA A 130 1.73 5.02 11.65
C ALA A 130 1.49 5.97 12.84
N ALA A 131 0.34 5.79 13.49
CA ALA A 131 0.12 6.34 14.82
C ALA A 131 1.07 5.64 15.83
N ASP A 132 1.57 6.39 16.80
CA ASP A 132 2.58 5.92 17.77
C ASP A 132 2.08 4.80 18.70
N ASP A 133 0.77 4.72 18.89
CA ASP A 133 0.09 3.68 19.67
C ASP A 133 -0.34 2.45 18.83
N ALA A 134 -0.05 2.44 17.52
CA ALA A 134 -0.29 1.29 16.68
C ALA A 134 0.70 0.15 16.98
N THR A 135 0.27 -1.08 16.75
CA THR A 135 1.13 -2.26 16.77
C THR A 135 1.05 -3.00 15.44
N LEU A 136 2.18 -3.54 15.01
CA LEU A 136 2.31 -4.29 13.76
C LEU A 136 2.78 -5.71 14.06
N GLY A 137 2.42 -6.69 13.23
CA GLY A 137 2.91 -8.05 13.47
C GLY A 137 2.28 -9.12 12.61
N THR A 138 2.98 -10.26 12.55
CA THR A 138 2.56 -11.50 11.88
C THR A 138 2.00 -12.45 12.92
N THR A 139 0.67 -12.45 13.08
CA THR A 139 0.00 -13.21 14.15
C THR A 139 -0.53 -14.57 13.68
N GLU A 140 -0.25 -14.97 12.45
CA GLU A 140 -0.76 -16.19 11.82
C GLU A 140 -0.37 -17.46 12.58
N VAL A 141 0.84 -17.50 13.15
CA VAL A 141 1.32 -18.69 13.90
C VAL A 141 0.49 -18.97 15.15
N LEU A 142 -0.17 -17.96 15.71
CA LEU A 142 -1.04 -18.12 16.88
C LEU A 142 -2.32 -18.94 16.58
N ILE A 143 -2.64 -19.10 15.30
CA ILE A 143 -3.78 -19.91 14.83
C ILE A 143 -3.32 -21.13 14.00
N GLY A 144 -2.04 -21.50 14.09
CA GLY A 144 -1.49 -22.67 13.39
C GLY A 144 -1.18 -22.45 11.92
N LEU A 145 -1.10 -21.18 11.46
CA LEU A 145 -0.72 -20.82 10.10
C LEU A 145 0.63 -20.11 10.09
N PHE A 146 1.20 -19.95 8.89
CA PHE A 146 2.38 -19.13 8.66
C PHE A 146 2.04 -18.04 7.64
N PRO A 147 2.62 -16.82 7.71
CA PRO A 147 2.22 -15.67 6.90
C PRO A 147 2.66 -15.77 5.43
N MET A 148 2.43 -16.90 4.76
CA MET A 148 3.00 -17.22 3.44
C MET A 148 2.62 -16.21 2.35
N MET A 149 1.40 -15.64 2.40
CA MET A 149 0.95 -14.71 1.35
C MET A 149 1.53 -13.30 1.48
N ILE A 150 1.87 -12.89 2.72
CA ILE A 150 2.45 -11.56 2.98
C ILE A 150 3.98 -11.60 3.07
N LEU A 151 4.56 -12.77 3.28
CA LEU A 151 6.00 -12.98 3.44
C LEU A 151 6.84 -12.38 2.29
N PRO A 152 6.43 -12.46 1.01
CA PRO A 152 7.17 -11.82 -0.07
C PRO A 152 7.40 -10.33 0.12
N TYR A 153 6.42 -9.60 0.68
CA TYR A 153 6.56 -8.17 0.98
C TYR A 153 7.36 -7.92 2.24
N LEU A 154 7.15 -8.71 3.29
CA LEU A 154 7.92 -8.60 4.53
C LEU A 154 9.42 -8.78 4.28
N LEU A 155 9.81 -9.77 3.47
CA LEU A 155 11.21 -10.04 3.11
C LEU A 155 11.82 -8.94 2.24
N ARG A 156 11.00 -8.17 1.54
CA ARG A 156 11.44 -7.05 0.71
C ARG A 156 11.50 -5.71 1.46
N THR A 157 10.82 -5.63 2.60
CA THR A 157 10.68 -4.38 3.37
C THR A 157 11.53 -4.40 4.63
N GLY A 158 11.55 -5.53 5.37
CA GLY A 158 12.18 -5.60 6.69
C GLY A 158 13.44 -6.46 6.76
N PRO A 159 14.18 -6.37 7.87
CA PRO A 159 15.36 -7.21 8.13
C PRO A 159 14.96 -8.68 8.28
N HIS A 160 15.59 -9.57 7.52
CA HIS A 160 15.22 -10.99 7.41
C HIS A 160 15.11 -11.71 8.76
N ARG A 161 16.07 -11.49 9.67
CA ARG A 161 16.06 -12.13 11.00
C ARG A 161 14.88 -11.69 11.85
N LYS A 162 14.57 -10.39 11.83
CA LYS A 162 13.44 -9.86 12.62
C LYS A 162 12.11 -10.29 12.03
N VAL A 163 12.00 -10.29 10.70
CA VAL A 163 10.82 -10.82 10.01
C VAL A 163 10.61 -12.29 10.38
N LEU A 164 11.65 -13.13 10.34
CA LEU A 164 11.52 -14.54 10.70
C LEU A 164 11.16 -14.74 12.18
N GLU A 165 11.77 -13.97 13.09
CA GLU A 165 11.42 -13.97 14.53
C GLU A 165 9.93 -13.66 14.71
N MET A 166 9.42 -12.58 14.09
CA MET A 166 7.99 -12.22 14.17
C MET A 166 7.09 -13.34 13.61
N CYS A 167 7.47 -13.96 12.50
CA CYS A 167 6.69 -15.05 11.89
C CYS A 167 6.66 -16.31 12.76
N ILE A 168 7.74 -16.63 13.46
CA ILE A 168 7.83 -17.82 14.32
C ILE A 168 7.13 -17.59 15.68
N THR A 169 7.27 -16.41 16.24
CA THR A 169 6.78 -16.11 17.58
C THR A 169 5.36 -15.56 17.60
N GLY A 170 4.88 -15.00 16.49
CA GLY A 170 3.64 -14.23 16.44
C GLY A 170 3.71 -12.92 17.23
N ALA A 171 4.93 -12.47 17.56
CA ALA A 171 5.14 -11.26 18.34
C ALA A 171 4.65 -10.02 17.58
N ARG A 172 4.08 -9.09 18.33
CA ARG A 172 3.73 -7.76 17.84
C ARG A 172 4.85 -6.80 18.21
N ILE A 173 5.14 -5.89 17.33
CA ILE A 173 6.09 -4.80 17.55
C ILE A 173 5.34 -3.47 17.66
N SER A 174 5.90 -2.52 18.38
CA SER A 174 5.40 -1.15 18.43
C SER A 174 5.62 -0.43 17.09
N ALA A 175 4.88 0.64 16.86
CA ALA A 175 5.11 1.51 15.70
C ALA A 175 6.55 2.05 15.69
N ARG A 176 7.14 2.37 16.84
CA ARG A 176 8.52 2.84 16.97
C ARG A 176 9.54 1.77 16.55
N GLU A 177 9.37 0.53 17.00
CA GLU A 177 10.21 -0.59 16.51
C GLU A 177 10.05 -0.79 15.00
N ALA A 178 8.83 -0.67 14.48
CA ALA A 178 8.58 -0.77 13.05
C ALA A 178 9.32 0.33 12.26
N LEU A 179 9.43 1.54 12.79
CA LEU A 179 10.23 2.64 12.22
C LEU A 179 11.72 2.30 12.24
N GLU A 180 12.25 1.83 13.37
CA GLU A 180 13.66 1.42 13.50
C GLU A 180 14.05 0.29 12.55
N LEU A 181 13.08 -0.56 12.20
CA LEU A 181 13.24 -1.68 11.26
C LEU A 181 12.93 -1.30 9.79
N ASN A 182 12.66 -0.03 9.51
CA ASN A 182 12.25 0.49 8.18
C ASN A 182 10.97 -0.15 7.61
N LEU A 183 10.10 -0.66 8.47
CA LEU A 183 8.80 -1.24 8.09
C LEU A 183 7.72 -0.16 7.91
N VAL A 184 7.95 1.04 8.45
CA VAL A 184 7.17 2.26 8.21
C VAL A 184 8.13 3.44 8.03
N ASN A 185 7.69 4.49 7.31
CA ASN A 185 8.50 5.66 7.03
C ASN A 185 8.46 6.70 8.15
N TYR A 186 7.32 6.82 8.82
CA TYR A 186 7.09 7.82 9.86
C TYR A 186 6.18 7.27 10.97
N VAL A 187 6.45 7.73 12.18
CA VAL A 187 5.60 7.49 13.35
C VAL A 187 5.39 8.82 14.04
N VAL A 188 4.13 9.14 14.31
CA VAL A 188 3.72 10.39 14.94
C VAL A 188 2.62 10.12 15.97
N PRO A 189 2.41 11.02 16.94
CA PRO A 189 1.23 10.95 17.78
C PRO A 189 -0.05 10.83 16.95
N ARG A 190 -1.00 10.04 17.41
CA ARG A 190 -2.27 9.78 16.68
C ARG A 190 -2.93 11.06 16.18
N GLY A 191 -2.95 12.11 17.00
CA GLY A 191 -3.54 13.40 16.65
C GLY A 191 -2.81 14.17 15.54
N GLU A 192 -1.57 13.80 15.23
CA GLU A 192 -0.73 14.41 14.18
C GLU A 192 -0.67 13.58 12.89
N LEU A 193 -1.40 12.44 12.85
CA LEU A 193 -1.30 11.50 11.75
C LEU A 193 -1.73 12.12 10.41
N ASP A 194 -2.79 12.92 10.41
CA ASP A 194 -3.29 13.59 9.20
C ASP A 194 -2.36 14.71 8.76
N GLU A 195 -1.85 15.53 9.70
CA GLU A 195 -0.87 16.58 9.39
C GLU A 195 0.39 16.00 8.75
N LYS A 196 0.90 14.87 9.30
CA LYS A 196 2.07 14.20 8.73
C LYS A 196 1.80 13.62 7.35
N LEU A 197 0.61 13.08 7.14
CA LEU A 197 0.20 12.58 5.83
C LEU A 197 0.08 13.72 4.81
N GLU A 198 -0.56 14.83 5.17
CA GLU A 198 -0.67 16.01 4.30
C GLU A 198 0.71 16.57 3.93
N TRP A 199 1.62 16.63 4.90
CA TRP A 199 3.01 16.99 4.64
C TRP A 199 3.66 16.05 3.61
N LEU A 200 3.48 14.72 3.75
CA LEU A 200 4.04 13.75 2.79
C LEU A 200 3.39 13.91 1.41
N LEU A 201 2.08 14.03 1.35
CA LEU A 201 1.34 14.26 0.09
C LEU A 201 1.81 15.51 -0.62
N SER A 202 2.03 16.62 0.09
CA SER A 202 2.55 17.86 -0.51
C SER A 202 3.91 17.69 -1.18
N ARG A 203 4.73 16.71 -0.70
CA ARG A 203 6.05 16.37 -1.28
C ARG A 203 5.94 15.49 -2.53
N ILE A 204 4.78 14.90 -2.77
CA ILE A 204 4.49 14.04 -3.93
C ILE A 204 3.76 14.84 -5.00
N LEU A 205 2.72 15.56 -4.61
CA LEU A 205 1.79 16.22 -5.54
C LEU A 205 2.42 17.37 -6.33
N ASP A 206 3.51 17.95 -5.85
CA ASP A 206 4.28 18.99 -6.55
C ASP A 206 5.35 18.46 -7.50
N LYS A 207 5.45 17.11 -7.67
CA LYS A 207 6.42 16.46 -8.57
C LYS A 207 5.77 15.98 -9.87
N SER A 208 6.61 15.73 -10.87
CA SER A 208 6.18 15.15 -12.14
C SER A 208 5.49 13.80 -11.93
N PRO A 209 4.21 13.66 -12.25
CA PRO A 209 3.52 12.38 -12.15
C PRO A 209 4.08 11.35 -13.14
N THR A 210 4.59 11.79 -14.30
CA THR A 210 5.25 10.90 -15.27
C THR A 210 6.55 10.33 -14.71
N ALA A 211 7.38 11.16 -14.08
CA ALA A 211 8.64 10.70 -13.47
C ALA A 211 8.36 9.71 -12.32
N ILE A 212 7.37 9.99 -11.47
CA ILE A 212 6.98 9.08 -10.38
C ILE A 212 6.46 7.76 -10.95
N ARG A 213 5.56 7.80 -11.92
CA ARG A 213 4.95 6.61 -12.53
C ARG A 213 6.00 5.69 -13.16
N LEU A 214 6.86 6.23 -14.01
CA LEU A 214 7.91 5.46 -14.67
C LEU A 214 9.01 5.03 -13.70
N GLY A 215 9.35 5.90 -12.74
CA GLY A 215 10.32 5.61 -11.69
C GLY A 215 9.86 4.48 -10.77
N LYS A 216 8.60 4.47 -10.35
CA LYS A 216 8.02 3.39 -9.53
C LYS A 216 8.03 2.05 -10.28
N MET A 217 7.64 2.04 -11.57
CA MET A 217 7.76 0.84 -12.41
C MET A 217 9.20 0.33 -12.49
N GLY A 218 10.15 1.25 -12.72
CA GLY A 218 11.57 0.92 -12.74
C GLY A 218 12.07 0.37 -11.41
N PHE A 219 11.70 0.98 -10.30
CA PHE A 219 12.09 0.54 -8.96
C PHE A 219 11.71 -0.92 -8.68
N HIS A 220 10.45 -1.29 -9.00
CA HIS A 220 9.99 -2.67 -8.81
C HIS A 220 10.69 -3.65 -9.77
N ALA A 221 10.90 -3.28 -11.02
CA ALA A 221 11.57 -4.13 -12.01
C ALA A 221 13.05 -4.37 -11.66
N LEU A 222 13.79 -3.30 -11.31
CA LEU A 222 15.22 -3.35 -11.01
C LEU A 222 15.55 -4.23 -9.81
N ARG A 223 14.67 -4.32 -8.84
CA ARG A 223 14.89 -5.03 -7.58
C ARG A 223 15.20 -6.53 -7.74
N ASP A 224 14.63 -7.15 -8.77
CA ASP A 224 14.74 -8.59 -9.02
C ASP A 224 15.71 -8.90 -10.19
N MET A 225 16.46 -7.90 -10.71
CA MET A 225 17.45 -8.03 -11.78
C MET A 225 18.87 -8.21 -11.22
N THR A 226 19.75 -8.84 -12.00
CA THR A 226 21.19 -8.76 -11.73
C THR A 226 21.70 -7.33 -11.94
N LEU A 227 22.85 -6.96 -11.38
CA LEU A 227 23.36 -5.60 -11.49
C LEU A 227 23.55 -5.15 -12.95
N ASP A 228 24.09 -6.02 -13.80
CA ASP A 228 24.30 -5.72 -15.21
C ASP A 228 22.97 -5.50 -15.94
N GLN A 229 21.98 -6.40 -15.72
CA GLN A 229 20.64 -6.23 -16.28
C GLN A 229 19.97 -4.94 -15.78
N ALA A 230 20.16 -4.60 -14.50
CA ALA A 230 19.61 -3.39 -13.91
C ALA A 230 20.17 -2.12 -14.57
N PHE A 231 21.49 -2.07 -14.87
CA PHE A 231 22.09 -0.95 -15.58
C PHE A 231 21.58 -0.84 -17.03
N GLU A 232 21.47 -1.94 -17.75
CA GLU A 232 20.95 -1.93 -19.13
C GLU A 232 19.49 -1.47 -19.15
N TYR A 233 18.64 -1.98 -18.26
CA TYR A 233 17.26 -1.53 -18.11
C TYR A 233 17.16 -0.06 -17.70
N GLY A 234 17.97 0.36 -16.72
CA GLY A 234 17.99 1.73 -16.22
C GLY A 234 18.33 2.77 -17.31
N GLN A 235 19.33 2.48 -18.16
CA GLN A 235 19.70 3.33 -19.28
C GLN A 235 18.54 3.48 -20.28
N LEU A 236 17.85 2.39 -20.60
CA LEU A 236 16.69 2.43 -21.51
C LEU A 236 15.55 3.25 -20.91
N MET A 237 15.23 3.02 -19.65
CA MET A 237 14.18 3.76 -18.95
C MET A 237 14.49 5.24 -18.81
N LEU A 238 15.76 5.60 -18.54
CA LEU A 238 16.17 7.01 -18.49
C LEU A 238 15.95 7.72 -19.84
N ARG A 239 16.27 7.06 -20.95
CA ARG A 239 16.04 7.62 -22.30
C ARG A 239 14.54 7.84 -22.58
N ILE A 240 13.68 6.89 -22.16
CA ILE A 240 12.23 7.02 -22.29
C ILE A 240 11.74 8.19 -21.43
N MET A 241 12.15 8.26 -20.17
CA MET A 241 11.77 9.35 -19.27
C MET A 241 12.20 10.73 -19.78
N ALA A 242 13.41 10.85 -20.33
CA ALA A 242 13.95 12.09 -20.85
C ALA A 242 13.18 12.63 -22.10
N GLN A 243 12.42 11.78 -22.77
CA GLN A 243 11.58 12.18 -23.91
C GLN A 243 10.19 12.69 -23.49
N SER A 244 9.80 12.51 -22.22
CA SER A 244 8.51 12.96 -21.73
C SER A 244 8.38 14.49 -21.75
N GLU A 245 7.15 14.99 -21.84
CA GLU A 245 6.87 16.42 -21.74
C GLU A 245 7.26 16.96 -20.36
N ASP A 246 6.97 16.23 -19.31
CA ASP A 246 7.34 16.59 -17.95
C ASP A 246 8.86 16.73 -17.77
N ALA A 247 9.67 15.83 -18.36
CA ALA A 247 11.13 15.94 -18.27
C ALA A 247 11.65 17.19 -19.01
N LYS A 248 11.11 17.52 -20.18
CA LYS A 248 11.45 18.73 -20.93
C LYS A 248 11.06 20.00 -20.16
N GLU A 249 9.82 20.03 -19.64
CA GLU A 249 9.34 21.13 -18.80
C GLU A 249 10.22 21.30 -17.55
N GLY A 250 10.49 20.22 -16.82
CA GLY A 250 11.32 20.28 -15.63
C GLY A 250 12.72 20.81 -15.88
N MET A 251 13.38 20.38 -16.96
CA MET A 251 14.70 20.91 -17.37
C MET A 251 14.62 22.39 -17.74
N GLN A 252 13.60 22.80 -18.50
CA GLN A 252 13.43 24.20 -18.91
C GLN A 252 13.11 25.10 -17.70
N ALA A 253 12.23 24.64 -16.81
CA ALA A 253 11.87 25.36 -15.59
C ALA A 253 13.09 25.54 -14.65
N PHE A 254 13.93 24.50 -14.52
CA PHE A 254 15.17 24.56 -13.76
C PHE A 254 16.15 25.61 -14.31
N ILE A 255 16.39 25.61 -15.64
CA ILE A 255 17.25 26.59 -16.31
C ILE A 255 16.73 28.01 -16.07
N ASN A 256 15.43 28.20 -16.19
CA ASN A 256 14.76 29.50 -16.07
C ASN A 256 14.50 29.90 -14.60
N LYS A 257 14.87 29.08 -13.60
CA LYS A 257 14.59 29.29 -12.17
C LYS A 257 13.11 29.51 -11.88
N LYS A 258 12.23 28.79 -12.55
CA LYS A 258 10.77 28.82 -12.39
C LYS A 258 10.27 27.54 -11.77
N LYS A 259 9.04 27.58 -11.22
CA LYS A 259 8.33 26.38 -10.79
C LYS A 259 7.82 25.66 -12.06
N PRO A 260 8.05 24.34 -12.22
CA PRO A 260 7.53 23.59 -13.38
C PRO A 260 6.02 23.41 -13.29
N GLU A 261 5.39 23.25 -14.46
CA GLU A 261 3.97 22.94 -14.62
C GLU A 261 3.85 21.55 -15.26
N TRP A 262 3.49 20.57 -14.44
CA TRP A 262 3.48 19.18 -14.86
C TRP A 262 2.24 18.82 -15.66
N SER A 263 2.42 18.26 -16.87
CA SER A 263 1.34 17.79 -17.74
C SER A 263 0.94 16.32 -17.48
N GLY A 264 1.83 15.55 -16.85
CA GLY A 264 1.65 14.11 -16.66
C GLY A 264 1.92 13.27 -17.91
N LYS A 265 2.59 13.83 -18.90
CA LYS A 265 2.85 13.20 -20.22
C LYS A 265 4.34 13.04 -20.51
#